data_c157bf48e06257c18df0dda18f86cac6
#
_entry.id   c157bf48e06257c18df0dda18f86cac6
#
_cell.length_a   1.000
_cell.length_b   1.000
_cell.length_c   1.000
_cell.angle_alpha   90.00
_cell.angle_beta   90.00
_cell.angle_gamma   90.00
#
_symmetry.space_group_name_H-M   'P 1'
#
loop_
_entity.id
_entity.type
_entity.pdbx_description
1 polymer ?
#
loop_
_entity_poly.entity_id
_entity_poly.type
_entity_poly.pdbx_seq_one_letter_code
_entity_poly.pdbx_strand_id
1 'polypeptide(L)'
;VFTALPHGESAKLIGQLNEKVKIVDLGADYRLTDKSQWDKYYGGSYAGSWTYGLPELTDHQLIAKSKYVANPGCYATAIALSIAPVLAEIDSEDIVVVAASGTTGAGRTAKVNLIGSEVMNNLTSYKIGGVHQHTPEIEQTLSELNSKEVKISFTPILASMPRGILATVTAKTTLSEEAIRQSYEEAYLDEPFVHLLAKGQLPETSSLTGSNSVQMQIAVDSHTSRLIVSVAIDNLGKGAAGQAI
;
A
#
# COMPACT_ATOMS: atom_id res chain seq x y z
N VAL A 1 -18.19 11.92 -5.69
CA VAL A 1 -17.36 12.89 -4.94
C VAL A 1 -16.08 12.22 -4.53
N PHE A 2 -14.93 12.86 -4.75
CA PHE A 2 -13.64 12.43 -4.23
C PHE A 2 -13.25 13.36 -3.09
N THR A 3 -12.88 12.80 -1.94
CA THR A 3 -12.36 13.55 -0.80
C THR A 3 -10.89 13.22 -0.59
N ALA A 4 -10.06 14.23 -0.36
CA ALA A 4 -8.61 14.11 -0.16
C ALA A 4 -8.16 15.07 0.95
N LEU A 5 -8.72 14.88 2.14
CA LEU A 5 -8.54 15.75 3.30
C LEU A 5 -7.59 15.11 4.32
N PRO A 6 -7.01 15.91 5.23
CA PRO A 6 -6.30 15.38 6.39
C PRO A 6 -7.18 14.46 7.25
N HIS A 7 -6.56 13.59 8.01
CA HIS A 7 -7.23 12.66 8.92
C HIS A 7 -8.19 13.38 9.86
N GLY A 8 -9.41 12.85 10.01
CA GLY A 8 -10.46 13.41 10.83
C GLY A 8 -11.29 14.53 10.17
N GLU A 9 -10.87 15.03 9.00
CA GLU A 9 -11.58 16.09 8.30
C GLU A 9 -12.59 15.55 7.26
N SER A 10 -12.27 14.42 6.60
CA SER A 10 -13.21 13.76 5.68
C SER A 10 -14.50 13.37 6.40
N ALA A 11 -14.39 12.78 7.59
CA ALA A 11 -15.54 12.36 8.39
C ALA A 11 -16.49 13.52 8.73
N LYS A 12 -15.94 14.72 9.02
CA LYS A 12 -16.73 15.93 9.32
C LYS A 12 -17.48 16.45 8.08
N LEU A 13 -16.81 16.44 6.92
CA LEU A 13 -17.40 16.92 5.67
C LEU A 13 -18.49 15.97 5.18
N ILE A 14 -18.25 14.67 5.22
CA ILE A 14 -19.14 13.65 4.64
C ILE A 14 -20.51 13.68 5.29
N GLY A 15 -20.60 13.94 6.60
CA GLY A 15 -21.89 14.13 7.29
C GLY A 15 -22.74 15.29 6.76
N GLN A 16 -22.16 16.21 5.97
CA GLN A 16 -22.85 17.36 5.38
C GLN A 16 -23.22 17.13 3.91
N LEU A 17 -22.74 16.05 3.28
CA LEU A 17 -23.00 15.76 1.87
C LEU A 17 -24.40 15.12 1.68
N ASN A 18 -24.95 15.33 0.46
CA ASN A 18 -26.20 14.70 0.09
C ASN A 18 -26.06 13.17 0.07
N GLU A 19 -26.97 12.48 0.72
CA GLU A 19 -26.98 11.00 0.83
C GLU A 19 -27.03 10.26 -0.52
N LYS A 20 -27.36 10.93 -1.62
CA LYS A 20 -27.45 10.29 -2.96
C LYS A 20 -26.12 10.20 -3.69
N VAL A 21 -25.05 10.84 -3.19
CA VAL A 21 -23.75 10.84 -3.87
C VAL A 21 -22.93 9.59 -3.51
N LYS A 22 -22.19 9.07 -4.50
CA LYS A 22 -21.12 8.11 -4.25
C LYS A 22 -19.85 8.88 -3.81
N ILE A 23 -19.13 8.34 -2.84
CA ILE A 23 -17.93 8.98 -2.28
C ILE A 23 -16.78 7.99 -2.31
N VAL A 24 -15.63 8.46 -2.81
CA VAL A 24 -14.34 7.80 -2.65
C VAL A 24 -13.46 8.70 -1.79
N ASP A 25 -13.04 8.21 -0.62
CA ASP A 25 -12.20 8.95 0.30
C ASP A 25 -10.73 8.50 0.20
N LEU A 26 -9.86 9.42 -0.17
CA LEU A 26 -8.41 9.22 -0.20
C LEU A 26 -7.77 9.45 1.19
N GLY A 27 -8.55 9.96 2.15
CA GLY A 27 -8.14 10.06 3.55
C GLY A 27 -8.06 8.70 4.23
N ALA A 28 -7.60 8.67 5.48
CA ALA A 28 -7.50 7.43 6.25
C ALA A 28 -8.74 7.10 7.07
N ASP A 29 -9.70 8.03 7.16
CA ASP A 29 -10.77 8.01 8.15
C ASP A 29 -11.64 6.75 8.14
N TYR A 30 -11.73 6.07 7.00
CA TYR A 30 -12.62 4.93 6.80
C TYR A 30 -11.91 3.63 6.38
N ARG A 31 -10.56 3.55 6.50
CA ARG A 31 -9.79 2.37 6.06
C ARG A 31 -9.78 1.25 7.09
N LEU A 32 -9.64 1.60 8.38
CA LEU A 32 -9.48 0.61 9.44
C LEU A 32 -10.83 0.12 9.95
N THR A 33 -10.99 -1.20 10.07
CA THR A 33 -12.17 -1.85 10.65
C THR A 33 -12.11 -1.90 12.17
N ASP A 34 -10.90 -1.91 12.76
CA ASP A 34 -10.68 -1.96 14.19
C ASP A 34 -10.44 -0.57 14.79
N LYS A 35 -11.37 -0.15 15.65
CA LYS A 35 -11.27 1.12 16.38
C LYS A 35 -10.00 1.19 17.24
N SER A 36 -9.54 0.09 17.82
CA SER A 36 -8.34 0.09 18.68
C SER A 36 -7.07 0.42 17.88
N GLN A 37 -6.99 -0.03 16.63
CA GLN A 37 -5.91 0.32 15.72
C GLN A 37 -6.00 1.79 15.29
N TRP A 38 -7.22 2.31 15.06
CA TRP A 38 -7.41 3.73 14.82
C TRP A 38 -6.91 4.57 15.98
N ASP A 39 -7.34 4.26 17.19
CA ASP A 39 -6.95 4.99 18.41
C ASP A 39 -5.42 4.99 18.62
N LYS A 40 -4.76 3.88 18.33
CA LYS A 40 -3.30 3.71 18.47
C LYS A 40 -2.51 4.50 17.43
N TYR A 41 -2.94 4.52 16.17
CA TYR A 41 -2.12 5.04 15.06
C TYR A 41 -2.53 6.41 14.56
N TYR A 42 -3.79 6.80 14.71
CA TYR A 42 -4.34 8.08 14.25
C TYR A 42 -4.87 8.93 15.41
N GLY A 43 -5.60 8.34 16.34
CA GLY A 43 -6.29 9.05 17.43
C GLY A 43 -7.52 9.83 16.95
N GLY A 44 -8.18 10.51 17.89
CA GLY A 44 -9.41 11.23 17.61
C GLY A 44 -10.63 10.34 17.44
N SER A 45 -11.68 10.87 16.81
CA SER A 45 -12.94 10.14 16.64
C SER A 45 -12.83 9.10 15.54
N TYR A 46 -13.20 7.86 15.84
CA TYR A 46 -13.31 6.79 14.85
C TYR A 46 -14.62 6.93 14.08
N ALA A 47 -14.53 7.00 12.75
CA ALA A 47 -15.68 7.24 11.87
C ALA A 47 -16.32 5.95 11.31
N GLY A 48 -15.77 4.78 11.64
CA GLY A 48 -16.17 3.50 11.05
C GLY A 48 -15.29 3.11 9.87
N SER A 49 -15.73 2.12 9.09
CA SER A 49 -15.00 1.65 7.91
C SER A 49 -15.93 1.58 6.69
N TRP A 50 -15.34 1.69 5.51
CA TRP A 50 -16.00 1.56 4.21
C TRP A 50 -15.42 0.41 3.41
N THR A 51 -16.05 0.10 2.27
CA THR A 51 -15.49 -0.85 1.30
C THR A 51 -14.08 -0.41 0.91
N TYR A 52 -13.13 -1.31 1.04
CA TYR A 52 -11.73 -1.02 0.72
C TYR A 52 -11.51 -1.02 -0.79
N GLY A 53 -11.02 0.08 -1.33
CA GLY A 53 -10.93 0.34 -2.76
C GLY A 53 -9.61 -0.13 -3.38
N LEU A 54 -9.27 -1.41 -3.23
CA LEU A 54 -8.14 -2.05 -3.90
C LEU A 54 -8.67 -3.18 -4.78
N PRO A 55 -9.07 -2.89 -6.04
CA PRO A 55 -9.81 -3.84 -6.88
C PRO A 55 -9.06 -5.15 -7.11
N GLU A 56 -7.75 -5.14 -7.19
CA GLU A 56 -6.95 -6.35 -7.40
C GLU A 56 -7.03 -7.35 -6.22
N LEU A 57 -7.48 -6.90 -5.04
CA LEU A 57 -7.60 -7.72 -3.83
C LEU A 57 -9.00 -7.69 -3.22
N THR A 58 -9.91 -6.89 -3.77
CA THR A 58 -11.29 -6.76 -3.30
C THR A 58 -12.25 -7.11 -4.45
N ASP A 59 -13.35 -7.78 -4.13
CA ASP A 59 -14.37 -8.09 -5.14
C ASP A 59 -14.80 -6.82 -5.91
N HIS A 60 -14.55 -6.81 -7.22
CA HIS A 60 -14.88 -5.72 -8.13
C HIS A 60 -16.37 -5.34 -8.08
N GLN A 61 -17.26 -6.35 -7.93
CA GLN A 61 -18.69 -6.10 -7.83
C GLN A 61 -19.09 -5.45 -6.50
N LEU A 62 -18.37 -5.77 -5.42
CA LEU A 62 -18.57 -5.13 -4.12
C LEU A 62 -18.19 -3.65 -4.21
N ILE A 63 -17.05 -3.33 -4.79
CA ILE A 63 -16.61 -1.94 -5.00
C ILE A 63 -17.61 -1.19 -5.89
N ALA A 64 -17.99 -1.77 -7.03
CA ALA A 64 -18.90 -1.15 -7.99
C ALA A 64 -20.29 -0.83 -7.39
N LYS A 65 -20.80 -1.70 -6.52
CA LYS A 65 -22.09 -1.53 -5.82
C LYS A 65 -22.00 -0.60 -4.62
N SER A 66 -20.79 -0.39 -4.09
CA SER A 66 -20.59 0.41 -2.89
C SER A 66 -20.88 1.89 -3.14
N LYS A 67 -21.54 2.49 -2.19
CA LYS A 67 -21.81 3.93 -2.16
C LYS A 67 -20.59 4.70 -1.63
N TYR A 68 -19.85 4.08 -0.72
CA TYR A 68 -18.73 4.66 -0.01
C TYR A 68 -17.53 3.74 -0.12
N VAL A 69 -16.43 4.28 -0.63
CA VAL A 69 -15.18 3.54 -0.85
C VAL A 69 -14.02 4.24 -0.14
N ALA A 70 -13.27 3.50 0.66
CA ALA A 70 -12.04 3.96 1.28
C ALA A 70 -10.85 3.62 0.37
N ASN A 71 -10.22 4.64 -0.21
CA ASN A 71 -9.06 4.45 -1.07
C ASN A 71 -7.82 4.10 -0.24
N PRO A 72 -7.04 3.07 -0.62
CA PRO A 72 -5.85 2.64 0.10
C PRO A 72 -4.78 3.71 0.30
N GLY A 73 -3.95 3.54 1.32
CA GLY A 73 -2.71 4.28 1.45
C GLY A 73 -1.66 3.80 0.45
N CYS A 74 -0.77 4.70 0.01
CA CYS A 74 0.20 4.38 -1.06
C CYS A 74 1.14 3.22 -0.72
N TYR A 75 1.68 3.16 0.50
CA TYR A 75 2.46 2.00 0.94
C TYR A 75 1.60 0.74 1.08
N ALA A 76 0.36 0.88 1.56
CA ALA A 76 -0.54 -0.25 1.70
C ALA A 76 -0.84 -0.87 0.34
N THR A 77 -1.11 -0.07 -0.68
CA THR A 77 -1.27 -0.53 -2.06
C THR A 77 -0.05 -1.32 -2.55
N ALA A 78 1.16 -0.73 -2.47
CA ALA A 78 2.37 -1.39 -2.96
C ALA A 78 2.67 -2.71 -2.24
N ILE A 79 2.60 -2.70 -0.91
CA ILE A 79 2.98 -3.84 -0.07
C ILE A 79 1.92 -4.95 -0.15
N ALA A 80 0.63 -4.62 -0.07
CA ALA A 80 -0.42 -5.63 -0.18
C ALA A 80 -0.37 -6.35 -1.53
N LEU A 81 -0.28 -5.61 -2.65
CA LEU A 81 -0.16 -6.21 -3.97
C LEU A 81 1.11 -7.04 -4.13
N SER A 82 2.20 -6.67 -3.45
CA SER A 82 3.46 -7.39 -3.58
C SER A 82 3.48 -8.76 -2.93
N ILE A 83 2.66 -9.02 -1.91
CA ILE A 83 2.77 -10.26 -1.11
C ILE A 83 1.47 -11.09 -1.08
N ALA A 84 0.33 -10.49 -1.44
CA ALA A 84 -0.97 -11.17 -1.42
C ALA A 84 -1.00 -12.51 -2.17
N PRO A 85 -0.41 -12.67 -3.38
CA PRO A 85 -0.48 -13.92 -4.13
C PRO A 85 0.11 -15.13 -3.43
N VAL A 86 0.98 -14.92 -2.44
CA VAL A 86 1.76 -16.01 -1.82
C VAL A 86 1.57 -16.12 -0.31
N LEU A 87 0.56 -15.44 0.23
CA LEU A 87 0.32 -15.42 1.69
C LEU A 87 0.15 -16.81 2.32
N ALA A 88 -0.43 -17.76 1.59
CA ALA A 88 -0.61 -19.12 2.08
C ALA A 88 0.69 -19.96 2.08
N GLU A 89 1.72 -19.49 1.38
CA GLU A 89 2.94 -20.22 1.02
C GLU A 89 4.19 -19.65 1.69
N ILE A 90 4.02 -18.62 2.50
CA ILE A 90 5.09 -17.95 3.23
C ILE A 90 4.83 -17.97 4.74
N ASP A 91 5.86 -17.64 5.51
CA ASP A 91 5.69 -17.36 6.94
C ASP A 91 5.06 -15.95 7.09
N SER A 92 3.77 -15.91 7.37
CA SER A 92 2.99 -14.67 7.48
C SER A 92 3.32 -13.82 8.73
N GLU A 93 4.10 -14.34 9.67
CA GLU A 93 4.60 -13.59 10.83
C GLU A 93 6.04 -13.08 10.64
N ASP A 94 6.74 -13.49 9.56
CA ASP A 94 8.13 -13.09 9.24
C ASP A 94 8.20 -12.22 7.96
N ILE A 95 7.25 -11.33 7.75
CA ILE A 95 7.28 -10.40 6.62
C ILE A 95 8.04 -9.14 7.00
N VAL A 96 9.12 -8.87 6.27
CA VAL A 96 9.94 -7.67 6.45
C VAL A 96 9.83 -6.78 5.21
N VAL A 97 9.58 -5.50 5.44
CA VAL A 97 9.38 -4.49 4.40
C VAL A 97 10.33 -3.32 4.60
N VAL A 98 11.08 -2.98 3.56
CA VAL A 98 11.82 -1.71 3.47
C VAL A 98 11.30 -0.97 2.24
N ALA A 99 10.79 0.25 2.41
CA ALA A 99 10.19 0.98 1.30
C ALA A 99 10.60 2.45 1.26
N ALA A 100 11.15 2.86 0.13
CA ALA A 100 11.48 4.25 -0.14
C ALA A 100 10.31 4.96 -0.84
N SER A 101 9.93 6.14 -0.35
CA SER A 101 8.88 6.99 -0.94
C SER A 101 9.40 8.37 -1.26
N GLY A 102 8.91 8.92 -2.37
CA GLY A 102 9.11 10.32 -2.72
C GLY A 102 8.47 11.29 -1.72
N THR A 103 8.95 12.53 -1.75
CA THR A 103 8.58 13.59 -0.79
C THR A 103 7.11 13.98 -0.81
N THR A 104 6.42 13.82 -1.94
CA THR A 104 4.98 14.10 -2.06
C THR A 104 4.11 13.17 -1.21
N GLY A 105 4.63 12.00 -0.80
CA GLY A 105 3.96 11.09 0.13
C GLY A 105 3.83 11.64 1.55
N ALA A 106 4.59 12.66 1.92
CA ALA A 106 4.54 13.30 3.23
C ALA A 106 3.36 14.29 3.41
N GLY A 107 2.56 14.52 2.37
CA GLY A 107 1.40 15.42 2.38
C GLY A 107 1.75 16.89 2.16
N ARG A 108 0.73 17.78 2.21
CA ARG A 108 0.84 19.21 1.89
C ARG A 108 1.41 20.09 3.00
N THR A 109 1.37 19.60 4.24
CA THR A 109 1.77 20.42 5.38
C THR A 109 3.28 20.69 5.32
N ALA A 110 3.66 21.95 5.24
CA ALA A 110 5.06 22.36 5.25
C ALA A 110 5.69 22.01 6.61
N LYS A 111 6.84 21.34 6.53
CA LYS A 111 7.67 20.98 7.69
C LYS A 111 9.13 21.25 7.40
N VAL A 112 9.89 21.67 8.39
CA VAL A 112 11.32 22.01 8.20
C VAL A 112 12.10 20.83 7.64
N ASN A 113 11.89 19.62 8.13
CA ASN A 113 12.57 18.41 7.67
C ASN A 113 12.11 17.93 6.27
N LEU A 114 11.20 18.63 5.61
CA LEU A 114 10.71 18.33 4.26
C LEU A 114 11.04 19.44 3.24
N ILE A 115 11.77 20.47 3.64
CA ILE A 115 12.24 21.50 2.71
C ILE A 115 13.37 20.96 1.84
N GLY A 116 13.56 21.55 0.65
CA GLY A 116 14.50 21.05 -0.35
C GLY A 116 15.93 20.89 0.18
N SER A 117 16.43 21.84 0.99
CA SER A 117 17.76 21.78 1.59
C SER A 117 17.98 20.60 2.56
N GLU A 118 16.90 20.08 3.15
CA GLU A 118 16.97 18.95 4.09
C GLU A 118 16.82 17.59 3.39
N VAL A 119 16.07 17.54 2.28
CA VAL A 119 15.77 16.27 1.60
C VAL A 119 16.62 15.98 0.38
N MET A 120 17.19 17.00 -0.28
CA MET A 120 18.04 16.78 -1.46
C MET A 120 19.31 16.02 -1.08
N ASN A 121 19.65 15.01 -1.90
CA ASN A 121 20.81 14.14 -1.68
C ASN A 121 20.78 13.37 -0.34
N ASN A 122 19.60 13.16 0.25
CA ASN A 122 19.45 12.49 1.52
C ASN A 122 18.44 11.34 1.44
N LEU A 123 18.70 10.26 2.18
CA LEU A 123 17.77 9.19 2.47
C LEU A 123 17.62 9.09 3.99
N THR A 124 16.39 9.15 4.48
CA THR A 124 16.14 9.12 5.91
C THR A 124 15.01 8.14 6.24
N SER A 125 15.29 7.17 7.12
CA SER A 125 14.23 6.34 7.68
C SER A 125 13.38 7.16 8.65
N TYR A 126 12.08 6.86 8.71
CA TYR A 126 11.16 7.54 9.62
C TYR A 126 10.10 6.56 10.16
N LYS A 127 9.48 6.88 11.29
CA LYS A 127 8.42 6.06 11.91
C LYS A 127 8.74 4.56 11.96
N ILE A 128 9.98 4.21 12.27
CA ILE A 128 10.44 2.83 12.47
C ILE A 128 9.86 2.23 13.77
N GLY A 129 9.88 0.90 13.90
CA GLY A 129 9.41 0.22 15.11
C GLY A 129 7.90 0.04 15.16
N GLY A 130 7.25 -0.16 14.02
CA GLY A 130 5.83 -0.50 13.92
C GLY A 130 4.88 0.67 14.17
N VAL A 131 5.35 1.92 14.14
CA VAL A 131 4.52 3.11 14.44
C VAL A 131 4.01 3.85 13.19
N HIS A 132 4.30 3.33 12.00
CA HIS A 132 3.79 3.93 10.77
C HIS A 132 2.29 3.63 10.59
N GLN A 133 1.51 4.65 10.24
CA GLN A 133 0.04 4.55 10.14
C GLN A 133 -0.48 3.56 9.10
N HIS A 134 0.34 3.20 8.09
CA HIS A 134 -0.04 2.16 7.13
C HIS A 134 0.21 0.74 7.65
N THR A 135 0.93 0.54 8.76
CA THR A 135 1.17 -0.80 9.32
C THR A 135 -0.15 -1.54 9.60
N PRO A 136 -1.09 -1.00 10.41
CA PRO A 136 -2.34 -1.70 10.68
C PRO A 136 -3.21 -1.88 9.44
N GLU A 137 -3.16 -0.97 8.47
CA GLU A 137 -3.90 -1.08 7.20
C GLU A 137 -3.39 -2.25 6.36
N ILE A 138 -2.07 -2.44 6.27
CA ILE A 138 -1.45 -3.55 5.56
C ILE A 138 -1.76 -4.87 6.25
N GLU A 139 -1.55 -4.94 7.56
CA GLU A 139 -1.79 -6.14 8.36
C GLU A 139 -3.26 -6.56 8.32
N GLN A 140 -4.21 -5.62 8.41
CA GLN A 140 -5.63 -5.87 8.26
C GLN A 140 -5.95 -6.47 6.88
N THR A 141 -5.53 -5.80 5.79
CA THR A 141 -5.82 -6.24 4.42
C THR A 141 -5.27 -7.66 4.17
N LEU A 142 -4.03 -7.92 4.56
CA LEU A 142 -3.39 -9.22 4.36
C LEU A 142 -3.99 -10.31 5.27
N SER A 143 -4.36 -9.97 6.51
CA SER A 143 -4.99 -10.93 7.43
C SER A 143 -6.39 -11.34 6.97
N GLU A 144 -7.17 -10.42 6.41
CA GLU A 144 -8.48 -10.71 5.82
C GLU A 144 -8.37 -11.69 4.65
N LEU A 145 -7.35 -11.53 3.78
CA LEU A 145 -7.08 -12.43 2.66
C LEU A 145 -6.58 -13.80 3.10
N ASN A 146 -5.73 -13.85 4.12
CA ASN A 146 -5.08 -15.08 4.58
C ASN A 146 -5.94 -15.89 5.57
N SER A 147 -7.01 -15.34 6.11
CA SER A 147 -7.78 -15.89 7.23
C SER A 147 -6.93 -16.24 8.47
N LYS A 148 -5.74 -15.66 8.58
CA LYS A 148 -4.80 -15.75 9.70
C LYS A 148 -4.18 -14.39 9.96
N GLU A 149 -3.73 -14.16 11.19
CA GLU A 149 -3.01 -12.94 11.52
C GLU A 149 -1.74 -12.82 10.68
N VAL A 150 -1.54 -11.65 10.09
CA VAL A 150 -0.33 -11.28 9.36
C VAL A 150 0.35 -10.15 10.12
N LYS A 151 1.66 -10.26 10.30
CA LYS A 151 2.49 -9.24 10.92
C LYS A 151 3.59 -8.78 10.00
N ILE A 152 3.86 -7.49 9.99
CA ILE A 152 4.95 -6.93 9.19
C ILE A 152 5.94 -6.14 10.04
N SER A 153 7.22 -6.28 9.73
CA SER A 153 8.26 -5.36 10.18
C SER A 153 8.47 -4.31 9.08
N PHE A 154 7.95 -3.09 9.28
CA PHE A 154 7.96 -2.06 8.26
C PHE A 154 8.93 -0.92 8.57
N THR A 155 9.87 -0.68 7.64
CA THR A 155 10.84 0.42 7.68
C THR A 155 10.62 1.35 6.48
N PRO A 156 9.88 2.45 6.64
CA PRO A 156 9.74 3.45 5.58
C PRO A 156 10.97 4.37 5.50
N ILE A 157 11.32 4.75 4.27
CA ILE A 157 12.42 5.66 3.95
C ILE A 157 11.87 6.82 3.13
N LEU A 158 12.22 8.04 3.52
CA LEU A 158 12.01 9.23 2.69
C LEU A 158 13.19 9.34 1.71
N ALA A 159 12.89 9.36 0.42
CA ALA A 159 13.89 9.51 -0.64
C ALA A 159 13.81 10.90 -1.27
N SER A 160 14.95 11.40 -1.73
CA SER A 160 15.08 12.70 -2.40
C SER A 160 14.59 12.68 -3.86
N MET A 161 13.39 12.15 -4.05
CA MET A 161 12.67 12.17 -5.32
C MET A 161 11.26 12.73 -5.12
N PRO A 162 10.65 13.41 -6.10
CA PRO A 162 9.33 13.99 -5.91
C PRO A 162 8.23 12.93 -5.80
N ARG A 163 8.28 11.86 -6.61
CA ARG A 163 7.24 10.83 -6.72
C ARG A 163 7.84 9.43 -6.78
N GLY A 164 7.00 8.45 -6.47
CA GLY A 164 7.30 7.04 -6.55
C GLY A 164 7.45 6.36 -5.18
N ILE A 165 7.15 5.08 -5.15
CA ILE A 165 7.50 4.15 -4.08
C ILE A 165 8.27 3.01 -4.71
N LEU A 166 9.40 2.64 -4.10
CA LEU A 166 10.09 1.38 -4.34
C LEU A 166 10.15 0.64 -3.02
N ALA A 167 9.52 -0.54 -2.96
CA ALA A 167 9.54 -1.38 -1.78
C ALA A 167 10.23 -2.72 -2.06
N THR A 168 10.98 -3.20 -1.07
CA THR A 168 11.45 -4.58 -0.99
C THR A 168 10.70 -5.26 0.13
N VAL A 169 9.98 -6.34 -0.21
CA VAL A 169 9.24 -7.16 0.74
C VAL A 169 9.88 -8.54 0.76
N THR A 170 10.17 -9.07 1.94
CA THR A 170 10.74 -10.40 2.08
C THR A 170 10.02 -11.22 3.12
N ALA A 171 9.90 -12.53 2.89
CA ALA A 171 9.35 -13.50 3.83
C ALA A 171 10.02 -14.84 3.63
N LYS A 172 10.01 -15.71 4.64
CA LYS A 172 10.48 -17.09 4.47
C LYS A 172 9.50 -17.91 3.65
N THR A 173 10.06 -18.75 2.78
CA THR A 173 9.30 -19.70 1.95
C THR A 173 10.07 -20.99 1.76
N THR A 174 9.35 -22.06 1.47
CA THR A 174 9.92 -23.35 1.06
C THR A 174 9.72 -23.63 -0.42
N LEU A 175 9.03 -22.74 -1.14
CA LEU A 175 8.74 -22.90 -2.56
C LEU A 175 9.92 -22.48 -3.43
N SER A 176 9.96 -23.03 -4.65
CA SER A 176 10.87 -22.58 -5.70
C SER A 176 10.42 -21.25 -6.30
N GLU A 177 11.35 -20.54 -6.94
CA GLU A 177 11.03 -19.29 -7.65
C GLU A 177 10.00 -19.50 -8.76
N GLU A 178 10.04 -20.65 -9.45
CA GLU A 178 9.09 -20.99 -10.49
C GLU A 178 7.66 -21.14 -9.93
N ALA A 179 7.51 -21.85 -8.82
CA ALA A 179 6.21 -22.00 -8.16
C ALA A 179 5.65 -20.66 -7.69
N ILE A 180 6.49 -19.85 -7.03
CA ILE A 180 6.13 -18.51 -6.61
C ILE A 180 5.70 -17.65 -7.82
N ARG A 181 6.48 -17.66 -8.92
CA ARG A 181 6.15 -16.88 -10.12
C ARG A 181 4.80 -17.29 -10.71
N GLN A 182 4.50 -18.57 -10.72
CA GLN A 182 3.20 -19.07 -11.17
C GLN A 182 2.06 -18.50 -10.32
N SER A 183 2.20 -18.47 -8.99
CA SER A 183 1.18 -17.88 -8.11
C SER A 183 0.89 -16.40 -8.46
N TYR A 184 1.94 -15.61 -8.80
CA TYR A 184 1.74 -14.21 -9.24
C TYR A 184 1.10 -14.11 -10.61
N GLU A 185 1.50 -14.93 -11.58
CA GLU A 185 0.94 -14.95 -12.93
C GLU A 185 -0.55 -15.33 -12.91
N GLU A 186 -0.93 -16.29 -12.07
CA GLU A 186 -2.32 -16.70 -11.88
C GLU A 186 -3.14 -15.61 -11.15
N ALA A 187 -2.61 -15.05 -10.06
CA ALA A 187 -3.32 -14.06 -9.26
C ALA A 187 -3.61 -12.76 -10.02
N TYR A 188 -2.71 -12.35 -10.92
CA TYR A 188 -2.81 -11.07 -11.62
C TYR A 188 -3.06 -11.21 -13.13
N LEU A 189 -3.53 -12.37 -13.58
CA LEU A 189 -3.78 -12.66 -15.01
C LEU A 189 -4.72 -11.63 -15.66
N ASP A 190 -5.77 -11.24 -14.94
CA ASP A 190 -6.81 -10.35 -15.44
C ASP A 190 -6.65 -8.90 -14.91
N GLU A 191 -5.51 -8.59 -14.26
CA GLU A 191 -5.27 -7.29 -13.64
C GLU A 191 -4.40 -6.40 -14.55
N PRO A 192 -5.00 -5.52 -15.36
CA PRO A 192 -4.31 -4.79 -16.42
C PRO A 192 -3.25 -3.80 -15.93
N PHE A 193 -3.28 -3.44 -14.66
CA PHE A 193 -2.34 -2.49 -14.07
C PHE A 193 -1.21 -3.15 -13.26
N VAL A 194 -1.23 -4.48 -13.11
CA VAL A 194 -0.19 -5.20 -12.36
C VAL A 194 0.74 -5.93 -13.34
N HIS A 195 2.01 -5.61 -13.31
CA HIS A 195 3.01 -6.14 -14.23
C HIS A 195 4.11 -6.89 -13.49
N LEU A 196 4.08 -8.22 -13.57
CA LEU A 196 5.22 -9.04 -13.17
C LEU A 196 6.27 -8.99 -14.29
N LEU A 197 7.41 -8.40 -14.01
CA LEU A 197 8.47 -8.20 -14.99
C LEU A 197 9.16 -9.52 -15.36
N ALA A 198 9.71 -9.58 -16.56
CA ALA A 198 10.50 -10.72 -17.01
C ALA A 198 11.75 -10.90 -16.12
N LYS A 199 12.25 -12.13 -16.00
CA LYS A 199 13.47 -12.44 -15.23
C LYS A 199 14.62 -11.51 -15.63
N GLY A 200 15.28 -10.91 -14.65
CA GLY A 200 16.40 -9.99 -14.86
C GLY A 200 16.00 -8.53 -15.06
N GLN A 201 14.73 -8.21 -15.25
CA GLN A 201 14.23 -6.84 -15.22
C GLN A 201 13.86 -6.44 -13.79
N LEU A 202 14.09 -5.19 -13.41
CA LEU A 202 13.76 -4.66 -12.09
C LEU A 202 12.80 -3.49 -12.21
N PRO A 203 11.88 -3.32 -11.24
CA PRO A 203 10.94 -2.21 -11.24
C PRO A 203 11.66 -0.88 -10.95
N GLU A 204 11.21 0.18 -11.63
CA GLU A 204 11.75 1.53 -11.49
C GLU A 204 10.65 2.55 -11.25
N THR A 205 10.83 3.44 -10.26
CA THR A 205 9.85 4.48 -9.95
C THR A 205 9.67 5.48 -11.08
N SER A 206 10.73 5.76 -11.84
CA SER A 206 10.74 6.73 -12.95
C SER A 206 9.82 6.31 -14.09
N SER A 207 9.79 5.02 -14.42
CA SER A 207 8.96 4.46 -15.50
C SER A 207 7.46 4.49 -15.19
N LEU A 208 7.09 4.67 -13.92
CA LEU A 208 5.71 4.63 -13.45
C LEU A 208 5.12 6.02 -13.14
N THR A 209 5.92 7.08 -13.26
CA THR A 209 5.47 8.45 -12.94
C THR A 209 4.25 8.84 -13.78
N GLY A 210 3.14 9.16 -13.10
CA GLY A 210 1.87 9.54 -13.73
C GLY A 210 1.02 8.35 -14.20
N SER A 211 1.47 7.10 -13.99
CA SER A 211 0.72 5.92 -14.38
C SER A 211 -0.09 5.33 -13.20
N ASN A 212 -1.03 4.43 -13.54
CA ASN A 212 -1.77 3.61 -12.58
C ASN A 212 -1.21 2.18 -12.48
N SER A 213 -0.03 1.96 -13.02
CA SER A 213 0.60 0.64 -13.06
C SER A 213 1.42 0.34 -11.81
N VAL A 214 1.51 -0.96 -11.52
CA VAL A 214 2.43 -1.57 -10.56
C VAL A 214 3.44 -2.39 -11.34
N GLN A 215 4.71 -2.23 -11.09
CA GLN A 215 5.74 -3.15 -11.57
C GLN A 215 6.33 -3.94 -10.41
N MET A 216 6.50 -5.24 -10.59
CA MET A 216 7.13 -6.08 -9.59
C MET A 216 8.05 -7.14 -10.20
N GLN A 217 9.05 -7.52 -9.45
CA GLN A 217 9.93 -8.64 -9.74
C GLN A 217 10.12 -9.47 -8.49
N ILE A 218 10.16 -10.76 -8.66
CA ILE A 218 10.37 -11.73 -7.58
C ILE A 218 11.71 -12.46 -7.75
N ALA A 219 12.28 -12.88 -6.65
CA ALA A 219 13.40 -13.80 -6.59
C ALA A 219 13.29 -14.65 -5.32
N VAL A 220 13.80 -15.88 -5.36
CA VAL A 220 13.97 -16.71 -4.17
C VAL A 220 15.46 -16.85 -3.89
N ASP A 221 15.88 -16.31 -2.74
CA ASP A 221 17.23 -16.53 -2.22
C ASP A 221 17.29 -17.90 -1.55
N SER A 222 17.82 -18.87 -2.27
CA SER A 222 17.95 -20.26 -1.78
C SER A 222 18.92 -20.40 -0.60
N HIS A 223 19.89 -19.46 -0.43
CA HIS A 223 20.82 -19.46 0.68
C HIS A 223 20.12 -19.18 2.02
N THR A 224 19.13 -18.29 2.01
CA THR A 224 18.39 -17.88 3.21
C THR A 224 16.96 -18.41 3.27
N SER A 225 16.51 -19.13 2.23
CA SER A 225 15.14 -19.60 2.05
C SER A 225 14.13 -18.45 2.14
N ARG A 226 14.43 -17.33 1.46
CA ARG A 226 13.57 -16.14 1.46
C ARG A 226 13.08 -15.78 0.07
N LEU A 227 11.79 -15.55 -0.02
CA LEU A 227 11.20 -14.77 -1.10
C LEU A 227 11.64 -13.31 -0.95
N ILE A 228 11.98 -12.69 -2.06
CA ILE A 228 12.24 -11.25 -2.18
C ILE A 228 11.34 -10.72 -3.28
N VAL A 229 10.51 -9.75 -2.96
CA VAL A 229 9.68 -9.03 -3.93
C VAL A 229 10.13 -7.59 -3.99
N SER A 230 10.56 -7.14 -5.16
CA SER A 230 10.78 -5.72 -5.42
C SER A 230 9.54 -5.18 -6.15
N VAL A 231 8.93 -4.11 -5.65
CA VAL A 231 7.71 -3.52 -6.22
C VAL A 231 7.83 -2.01 -6.30
N ALA A 232 7.39 -1.44 -7.42
CA ALA A 232 7.32 0.00 -7.62
C ALA A 232 5.92 0.45 -8.06
N ILE A 233 5.52 1.62 -7.58
CA ILE A 233 4.31 2.35 -7.99
C ILE A 233 4.58 3.86 -8.04
N ASP A 234 3.70 4.61 -8.69
CA ASP A 234 3.58 6.04 -8.44
C ASP A 234 2.71 6.30 -7.21
N ASN A 235 3.27 6.91 -6.18
CA ASN A 235 2.58 7.15 -4.90
C ASN A 235 1.37 8.10 -5.00
N LEU A 236 1.27 8.92 -6.06
CA LEU A 236 0.13 9.80 -6.32
C LEU A 236 -0.78 9.26 -7.44
N GLY A 237 -0.28 8.37 -8.30
CA GLY A 237 -1.04 7.59 -9.27
C GLY A 237 -1.72 6.39 -8.60
N LYS A 238 -1.19 5.20 -8.83
CA LYS A 238 -1.69 3.93 -8.24
C LYS A 238 -1.77 3.98 -6.71
N GLY A 239 -0.90 4.70 -6.05
CA GLY A 239 -0.90 4.85 -4.59
C GLY A 239 -1.92 5.86 -4.04
N ALA A 240 -2.67 6.59 -4.88
CA ALA A 240 -3.63 7.61 -4.43
C ALA A 240 -4.73 7.86 -5.47
N ALA A 241 -4.63 8.94 -6.27
CA ALA A 241 -5.70 9.42 -7.13
C ALA A 241 -6.00 8.47 -8.29
N GLY A 242 -5.00 7.83 -8.88
CA GLY A 242 -5.18 6.85 -9.94
C GLY A 242 -5.94 5.61 -9.49
N GLN A 243 -5.75 5.19 -8.24
CA GLN A 243 -6.50 4.09 -7.63
C GLN A 243 -7.96 4.46 -7.37
N ALA A 244 -8.23 5.74 -7.08
CA ALA A 244 -9.57 6.22 -6.73
C ALA A 244 -10.50 6.41 -7.95
N ILE A 245 -9.98 6.43 -9.17
CA ILE A 245 -10.71 6.64 -10.43
C ILE A 245 -11.09 5.31 -11.06
#